data_a27e9840481e24a28ef9726554492bf6
#
_entry.id   a27e9840481e24a28ef9726554492bf6
#
_cell.length_a   1.000
_cell.length_b   1.000
_cell.length_c   1.000
_cell.angle_alpha   90.00
_cell.angle_beta   90.00
_cell.angle_gamma   90.00
#
_symmetry.space_group_name_H-M   'P 1'
#
loop_
_entity.id
_entity.type
_entity.pdbx_description
1 polymer ?
#
loop_
_entity_poly.entity_id
_entity_poly.type
_entity_poly.pdbx_seq_one_letter_code
_entity_poly.pdbx_strand_id
1 'polypeptide(L)'
;MARTVDFYTNTLGLPLIKTIALPNGGQHFFFDIGNGDALAFLWFPQAPVAAPGIASVKPDAFQTGDITTAHGSMNHLAFKIPVEKLDEYRDKLVAKGVQVTPVLHHADVPSGYVPEADESTFISSMYFFDPDGILLEFAANVRELGDPVRDIQHEPATTASRAD
;
A
#
# COMPACT_ATOMS: atom_id res chain seq x y z
N MET A 1 -2.49 7.53 16.90
CA MET A 1 -2.16 8.75 16.09
C MET A 1 -0.70 9.21 16.23
N ALA A 2 -0.06 9.34 17.40
CA ALA A 2 1.33 9.80 17.50
C ALA A 2 2.32 8.97 16.65
N ARG A 3 2.25 7.63 16.70
CA ARG A 3 3.07 6.75 15.86
C ARG A 3 2.81 6.95 14.36
N THR A 4 1.55 7.17 13.98
CA THR A 4 1.13 7.45 12.59
C THR A 4 1.77 8.75 12.11
N VAL A 5 1.68 9.83 12.91
CA VAL A 5 2.31 11.13 12.57
C VAL A 5 3.81 10.97 12.39
N ASP A 6 4.49 10.31 13.35
CA ASP A 6 5.93 10.08 13.27
C ASP A 6 6.33 9.31 12.01
N PHE A 7 5.62 8.22 11.71
CA PHE A 7 5.89 7.39 10.53
C PHE A 7 5.69 8.15 9.21
N TYR A 8 4.51 8.76 9.02
CA TYR A 8 4.21 9.45 7.76
C TYR A 8 5.08 10.71 7.57
N THR A 9 5.40 11.45 8.64
CA THR A 9 6.25 12.65 8.54
C THR A 9 7.74 12.31 8.48
N ASN A 10 8.24 11.52 9.42
CA ASN A 10 9.68 11.31 9.57
C ASN A 10 10.21 10.11 8.78
N THR A 11 9.39 9.08 8.54
CA THR A 11 9.79 7.91 7.75
C THR A 11 9.47 8.11 6.27
N LEU A 12 8.24 8.45 5.91
CA LEU A 12 7.84 8.65 4.52
C LEU A 12 8.15 10.07 3.99
N GLY A 13 8.32 11.06 4.87
CA GLY A 13 8.62 12.44 4.48
C GLY A 13 7.39 13.23 4.00
N LEU A 14 6.17 12.79 4.34
CA LEU A 14 4.95 13.50 3.99
C LEU A 14 4.65 14.60 5.01
N PRO A 15 4.57 15.88 4.61
CA PRO A 15 4.30 16.97 5.54
C PRO A 15 2.92 16.84 6.19
N LEU A 16 2.83 16.96 7.52
CA LEU A 16 1.56 17.14 8.22
C LEU A 16 1.08 18.57 7.99
N ILE A 17 -0.03 18.75 7.29
CA ILE A 17 -0.52 20.05 6.85
C ILE A 17 -1.75 20.56 7.62
N LYS A 18 -2.51 19.66 8.25
CA LYS A 18 -3.70 20.05 9.01
C LYS A 18 -4.05 19.03 10.07
N THR A 19 -4.55 19.53 11.21
CA THR A 19 -5.15 18.70 12.26
C THR A 19 -6.48 19.30 12.72
N ILE A 20 -7.43 18.46 13.09
CA ILE A 20 -8.73 18.85 13.62
C ILE A 20 -9.02 18.00 14.86
N ALA A 21 -9.41 18.66 15.96
CA ALA A 21 -10.02 17.95 17.08
C ALA A 21 -11.49 17.65 16.73
N LEU A 22 -11.89 16.41 16.99
CA LEU A 22 -13.26 15.93 16.77
C LEU A 22 -14.00 15.76 18.10
N PRO A 23 -15.34 15.67 18.09
CA PRO A 23 -16.10 15.33 19.28
C PRO A 23 -15.63 14.02 19.93
N ASN A 24 -15.87 13.89 21.24
CA ASN A 24 -15.51 12.69 22.04
C ASN A 24 -14.02 12.34 22.05
N GLY A 25 -13.15 13.34 21.87
CA GLY A 25 -11.69 13.17 21.88
C GLY A 25 -11.12 12.57 20.60
N GLY A 26 -11.90 12.49 19.53
CA GLY A 26 -11.43 12.06 18.22
C GLY A 26 -10.45 13.07 17.59
N GLN A 27 -9.67 12.61 16.64
CA GLN A 27 -8.67 13.42 15.92
C GLN A 27 -8.71 13.13 14.42
N HIS A 28 -8.46 14.16 13.60
CA HIS A 28 -8.37 14.05 12.16
C HIS A 28 -7.11 14.78 11.67
N PHE A 29 -6.24 14.08 10.96
CA PHE A 29 -4.92 14.54 10.53
C PHE A 29 -4.79 14.40 9.02
N PHE A 30 -4.13 15.37 8.39
CA PHE A 30 -3.97 15.44 6.94
C PHE A 30 -2.49 15.59 6.59
N PHE A 31 -2.00 14.71 5.74
CA PHE A 31 -0.63 14.74 5.20
C PHE A 31 -0.67 15.11 3.72
N ASP A 32 0.19 16.02 3.30
CA ASP A 32 0.35 16.37 1.88
C ASP A 32 0.98 15.20 1.12
N ILE A 33 0.34 14.76 0.05
CA ILE A 33 0.86 13.75 -0.88
C ILE A 33 1.19 14.33 -2.25
N GLY A 34 1.20 15.65 -2.37
CA GLY A 34 1.50 16.38 -3.61
C GLY A 34 0.27 16.70 -4.44
N ASN A 35 0.44 17.55 -5.44
CA ASN A 35 -0.60 17.96 -6.40
C ASN A 35 -1.88 18.58 -5.80
N GLY A 36 -1.85 18.99 -4.53
CA GLY A 36 -3.02 19.47 -3.80
C GLY A 36 -3.86 18.36 -3.15
N ASP A 37 -3.42 17.13 -3.25
CA ASP A 37 -4.06 15.97 -2.62
C ASP A 37 -3.56 15.74 -1.20
N ALA A 38 -4.38 15.13 -0.36
CA ALA A 38 -4.03 14.82 1.02
C ALA A 38 -4.45 13.39 1.41
N LEU A 39 -3.58 12.73 2.16
CA LEU A 39 -3.91 11.50 2.86
C LEU A 39 -4.41 11.85 4.27
N ALA A 40 -5.64 11.42 4.58
CA ALA A 40 -6.30 11.78 5.83
C ALA A 40 -6.51 10.57 6.74
N PHE A 41 -6.22 10.75 8.03
CA PHE A 41 -6.39 9.74 9.08
C PHE A 41 -7.37 10.21 10.14
N LEU A 42 -8.21 9.31 10.57
CA LEU A 42 -9.10 9.46 11.71
C LEU A 42 -8.63 8.57 12.87
N TRP A 43 -8.67 9.11 14.08
CA TRP A 43 -8.41 8.36 15.30
C TRP A 43 -9.49 8.62 16.32
N PHE A 44 -9.93 7.57 16.98
CA PHE A 44 -10.94 7.63 18.04
C PHE A 44 -10.46 6.84 19.26
N PRO A 45 -10.62 7.40 20.49
CA PRO A 45 -10.17 6.71 21.70
C PRO A 45 -10.92 5.40 22.00
N GLN A 46 -12.15 5.25 21.44
CA GLN A 46 -12.98 4.04 21.58
C GLN A 46 -13.03 3.22 20.29
N ALA A 47 -12.03 3.35 19.40
CA ALA A 47 -11.98 2.55 18.18
C ALA A 47 -11.97 1.04 18.52
N PRO A 48 -12.63 0.21 17.69
CA PRO A 48 -12.56 -1.25 17.86
C PRO A 48 -11.12 -1.74 17.71
N VAL A 49 -10.86 -2.95 18.22
CA VAL A 49 -9.57 -3.63 18.04
C VAL A 49 -9.32 -3.89 16.57
N ALA A 50 -8.06 -3.86 16.15
CA ALA A 50 -7.65 -4.25 14.81
C ALA A 50 -8.10 -5.68 14.47
N ALA A 51 -8.52 -5.90 13.22
CA ALA A 51 -8.99 -7.19 12.71
C ALA A 51 -8.18 -7.61 11.46
N PRO A 52 -6.91 -8.05 11.62
CA PRO A 52 -6.08 -8.52 10.52
C PRO A 52 -6.69 -9.73 9.81
N GLY A 53 -6.62 -9.76 8.47
CA GLY A 53 -7.27 -10.76 7.62
C GLY A 53 -8.74 -10.45 7.34
N ILE A 54 -9.32 -9.41 7.97
CA ILE A 54 -10.66 -8.90 7.71
C ILE A 54 -10.56 -7.46 7.23
N ALA A 55 -10.20 -6.53 8.11
CA ALA A 55 -10.15 -5.10 7.81
C ALA A 55 -8.79 -4.62 7.27
N SER A 56 -7.76 -5.43 7.44
CA SER A 56 -6.39 -5.18 6.95
C SER A 56 -5.70 -6.50 6.60
N VAL A 57 -4.62 -6.43 5.86
CA VAL A 57 -3.76 -7.58 5.55
C VAL A 57 -3.12 -8.11 6.83
N LYS A 58 -2.90 -9.43 6.90
CA LYS A 58 -2.24 -10.07 8.06
C LYS A 58 -0.78 -9.63 8.18
N PRO A 59 -0.25 -9.49 9.42
CA PRO A 59 1.16 -9.09 9.61
C PRO A 59 2.19 -10.06 9.02
N ASP A 60 1.84 -11.33 8.86
CA ASP A 60 2.69 -12.39 8.29
C ASP A 60 2.53 -12.57 6.77
N ALA A 61 1.84 -11.65 6.10
CA ALA A 61 1.60 -11.72 4.65
C ALA A 61 2.90 -11.84 3.81
N PHE A 62 3.98 -11.22 4.26
CA PHE A 62 5.27 -11.30 3.53
C PHE A 62 5.92 -12.68 3.63
N GLN A 63 5.59 -13.47 4.64
CA GLN A 63 6.07 -14.85 4.83
C GLN A 63 5.13 -15.87 4.17
N THR A 64 3.83 -15.63 4.24
CA THR A 64 2.80 -16.59 3.77
C THR A 64 2.37 -16.36 2.33
N GLY A 65 2.55 -15.14 1.81
CA GLY A 65 1.97 -14.69 0.54
C GLY A 65 0.45 -14.45 0.59
N ASP A 66 -0.17 -14.60 1.77
CA ASP A 66 -1.62 -14.38 1.93
C ASP A 66 -1.92 -12.91 2.21
N ILE A 67 -2.31 -12.20 1.15
CA ILE A 67 -2.75 -10.80 1.20
C ILE A 67 -4.28 -10.65 1.24
N THR A 68 -5.01 -11.72 1.51
CA THR A 68 -6.48 -11.72 1.48
C THR A 68 -7.06 -10.85 2.59
N THR A 69 -8.03 -10.03 2.24
CA THR A 69 -8.86 -9.25 3.18
C THR A 69 -10.33 -9.38 2.80
N ALA A 70 -11.24 -8.95 3.67
CA ALA A 70 -12.67 -8.99 3.36
C ALA A 70 -13.01 -8.07 2.18
N HIS A 71 -13.96 -8.47 1.33
CA HIS A 71 -14.46 -7.60 0.28
C HIS A 71 -15.00 -6.30 0.89
N GLY A 72 -14.65 -5.17 0.27
CA GLY A 72 -15.02 -3.84 0.76
C GLY A 72 -14.06 -3.25 1.81
N SER A 73 -13.04 -3.99 2.27
CA SER A 73 -11.93 -3.40 3.02
C SER A 73 -10.88 -2.81 2.07
N MET A 74 -10.09 -1.86 2.57
CA MET A 74 -8.91 -1.39 1.87
C MET A 74 -7.78 -2.41 2.06
N ASN A 75 -7.38 -3.09 0.98
CA ASN A 75 -6.28 -4.06 1.03
C ASN A 75 -4.94 -3.35 1.29
N HIS A 76 -4.58 -2.40 0.43
CA HIS A 76 -3.37 -1.58 0.56
C HIS A 76 -3.56 -0.21 -0.07
N LEU A 77 -2.60 0.68 0.15
CA LEU A 77 -2.50 1.99 -0.48
C LEU A 77 -1.20 2.07 -1.24
N ALA A 78 -1.27 2.32 -2.56
CA ALA A 78 -0.11 2.46 -3.42
C ALA A 78 0.24 3.94 -3.67
N PHE A 79 1.51 4.28 -3.50
CA PHE A 79 2.08 5.55 -3.90
C PHE A 79 2.89 5.37 -5.18
N LYS A 80 2.54 6.12 -6.22
CA LYS A 80 3.34 6.12 -7.45
C LYS A 80 4.68 6.81 -7.21
N ILE A 81 5.76 6.12 -7.58
CA ILE A 81 7.13 6.65 -7.51
C ILE A 81 7.82 6.50 -8.88
N PRO A 82 8.87 7.30 -9.16
CA PRO A 82 9.70 7.07 -10.34
C PRO A 82 10.45 5.74 -10.26
N VAL A 83 10.54 5.01 -11.37
CA VAL A 83 11.18 3.67 -11.41
C VAL A 83 12.65 3.71 -10.97
N GLU A 84 13.36 4.75 -11.33
CA GLU A 84 14.76 4.98 -10.94
C GLU A 84 14.95 5.27 -9.44
N LYS A 85 13.86 5.45 -8.69
CA LYS A 85 13.86 5.72 -7.25
C LYS A 85 13.54 4.49 -6.39
N LEU A 86 13.20 3.34 -6.99
CA LEU A 86 12.85 2.14 -6.25
C LEU A 86 13.91 1.74 -5.22
N ASP A 87 15.15 1.55 -5.67
CA ASP A 87 16.25 1.15 -4.78
C ASP A 87 16.56 2.21 -3.73
N GLU A 88 16.61 3.49 -4.11
CA GLU A 88 16.83 4.59 -3.18
C GLU A 88 15.78 4.61 -2.07
N TYR A 89 14.50 4.43 -2.42
CA TYR A 89 13.42 4.50 -1.43
C TYR A 89 13.36 3.24 -0.57
N ARG A 90 13.65 2.07 -1.12
CA ARG A 90 13.84 0.84 -0.34
C ARG A 90 14.92 1.02 0.71
N ASP A 91 16.09 1.49 0.30
CA ASP A 91 17.24 1.65 1.19
C ASP A 91 16.96 2.69 2.29
N LYS A 92 16.25 3.77 1.99
CA LYS A 92 15.78 4.74 2.98
C LYS A 92 14.83 4.14 4.01
N LEU A 93 13.88 3.31 3.59
CA LEU A 93 12.94 2.63 4.49
C LEU A 93 13.68 1.62 5.39
N VAL A 94 14.56 0.80 4.81
CA VAL A 94 15.38 -0.18 5.54
C VAL A 94 16.28 0.52 6.56
N ALA A 95 16.94 1.63 6.18
CA ALA A 95 17.77 2.42 7.10
C ALA A 95 16.99 3.01 8.29
N LYS A 96 15.67 3.17 8.15
CA LYS A 96 14.75 3.60 9.22
C LYS A 96 14.09 2.42 9.96
N GLY A 97 14.55 1.20 9.71
CA GLY A 97 14.08 0.00 10.39
C GLY A 97 12.73 -0.53 9.89
N VAL A 98 12.25 -0.08 8.73
CA VAL A 98 11.02 -0.60 8.12
C VAL A 98 11.33 -1.90 7.40
N GLN A 99 10.55 -2.94 7.67
CA GLN A 99 10.61 -4.19 6.90
C GLN A 99 9.95 -3.97 5.54
N VAL A 100 10.69 -4.20 4.46
CA VAL A 100 10.26 -4.01 3.08
C VAL A 100 10.41 -5.34 2.33
N THR A 101 9.47 -5.67 1.44
CA THR A 101 9.61 -6.84 0.56
C THR A 101 10.75 -6.66 -0.45
N PRO A 102 11.27 -7.72 -1.06
CA PRO A 102 11.95 -7.62 -2.34
C PRO A 102 11.08 -6.88 -3.35
N VAL A 103 11.69 -6.30 -4.38
CA VAL A 103 10.92 -5.72 -5.49
C VAL A 103 10.23 -6.85 -6.25
N LEU A 104 8.92 -6.68 -6.47
CA LEU A 104 8.09 -7.58 -7.27
C LEU A 104 7.81 -6.93 -8.62
N HIS A 105 8.05 -7.66 -9.69
CA HIS A 105 7.85 -7.19 -11.07
C HIS A 105 6.54 -7.77 -11.61
N HIS A 106 5.47 -6.98 -11.58
CA HIS A 106 4.14 -7.41 -12.01
C HIS A 106 4.07 -7.56 -13.52
N ALA A 107 3.51 -8.68 -13.97
CA ALA A 107 3.40 -9.06 -15.36
C ALA A 107 2.13 -9.89 -15.60
N ASP A 108 1.60 -9.89 -16.82
CA ASP A 108 0.44 -10.70 -17.24
C ASP A 108 0.84 -12.16 -17.46
N VAL A 109 1.21 -12.82 -16.37
CA VAL A 109 1.56 -14.25 -16.30
C VAL A 109 0.73 -14.92 -15.20
N PRO A 110 0.59 -16.26 -15.18
CA PRO A 110 -0.24 -16.95 -14.19
C PRO A 110 0.11 -16.67 -12.73
N SER A 111 1.39 -16.38 -12.42
CA SER A 111 1.85 -15.99 -11.08
C SER A 111 1.55 -14.52 -10.74
N GLY A 112 1.20 -13.69 -11.72
CA GLY A 112 1.01 -12.24 -11.58
C GLY A 112 2.31 -11.44 -11.48
N TYR A 113 3.48 -12.09 -11.45
CA TYR A 113 4.79 -11.43 -11.36
C TYR A 113 5.91 -12.31 -11.93
N VAL A 114 7.02 -11.68 -12.28
CA VAL A 114 8.27 -12.31 -12.73
C VAL A 114 9.42 -12.00 -11.74
N PRO A 115 10.44 -12.90 -11.60
CA PRO A 115 11.52 -12.70 -10.63
C PRO A 115 12.46 -11.55 -10.99
N GLU A 116 12.64 -11.28 -12.27
CA GLU A 116 13.44 -10.18 -12.81
C GLU A 116 12.60 -9.41 -13.82
N ALA A 117 12.77 -8.08 -13.87
CA ALA A 117 12.03 -7.24 -14.80
C ALA A 117 12.40 -7.61 -16.26
N ASP A 118 11.39 -7.79 -17.09
CA ASP A 118 11.50 -8.07 -18.51
C ASP A 118 10.48 -7.25 -19.32
N GLU A 119 10.34 -7.53 -20.60
CA GLU A 119 9.42 -6.83 -21.50
C GLU A 119 7.93 -7.01 -21.15
N SER A 120 7.57 -8.04 -20.36
CA SER A 120 6.20 -8.26 -19.87
C SER A 120 5.87 -7.45 -18.62
N THR A 121 6.88 -6.92 -17.92
CA THR A 121 6.73 -6.13 -16.71
C THR A 121 6.02 -4.81 -17.00
N PHE A 122 4.97 -4.50 -16.23
CA PHE A 122 4.26 -3.22 -16.35
C PHE A 122 4.39 -2.33 -15.11
N ILE A 123 4.51 -2.91 -13.90
CA ILE A 123 4.76 -2.20 -12.63
C ILE A 123 5.81 -2.98 -11.84
N SER A 124 6.73 -2.27 -11.20
CA SER A 124 7.63 -2.82 -10.20
C SER A 124 7.29 -2.22 -8.84
N SER A 125 7.05 -3.07 -7.85
CA SER A 125 6.51 -2.66 -6.56
C SER A 125 7.30 -3.21 -5.38
N MET A 126 7.26 -2.50 -4.26
CA MET A 126 7.67 -3.00 -2.95
C MET A 126 6.64 -2.66 -1.90
N TYR A 127 6.49 -3.55 -0.92
CA TYR A 127 5.45 -3.47 0.09
C TYR A 127 6.03 -3.35 1.49
N PHE A 128 5.35 -2.62 2.36
CA PHE A 128 5.72 -2.44 3.75
C PHE A 128 4.48 -2.07 4.58
N PHE A 129 4.55 -2.27 5.90
CA PHE A 129 3.46 -1.91 6.80
C PHE A 129 3.74 -0.58 7.49
N ASP A 130 2.68 0.19 7.68
CA ASP A 130 2.70 1.29 8.63
C ASP A 130 2.60 0.77 10.09
N PRO A 131 2.79 1.63 11.12
CA PRO A 131 2.75 1.21 12.53
C PRO A 131 1.41 0.65 13.01
N ASP A 132 0.33 0.89 12.31
CA ASP A 132 -1.02 0.44 12.65
C ASP A 132 -1.47 -0.78 11.82
N GLY A 133 -0.58 -1.30 10.96
CA GLY A 133 -0.80 -2.51 10.17
C GLY A 133 -1.49 -2.25 8.83
N ILE A 134 -1.48 -1.01 8.33
CA ILE A 134 -1.92 -0.69 6.98
C ILE A 134 -0.82 -1.12 6.00
N LEU A 135 -1.15 -1.97 5.03
CA LEU A 135 -0.22 -2.32 3.97
C LEU A 135 -0.07 -1.16 3.01
N LEU A 136 1.16 -0.77 2.76
CA LEU A 136 1.55 0.29 1.83
C LEU A 136 2.38 -0.29 0.70
N GLU A 137 2.31 0.36 -0.46
CA GLU A 137 3.04 0.01 -1.65
C GLU A 137 3.75 1.25 -2.22
N PHE A 138 5.01 1.10 -2.61
CA PHE A 138 5.62 1.97 -3.59
C PHE A 138 5.57 1.31 -4.96
N ALA A 139 4.79 1.89 -5.87
CA ALA A 139 4.53 1.38 -7.21
C ALA A 139 5.22 2.24 -8.26
N ALA A 140 6.08 1.62 -9.07
CA ALA A 140 6.78 2.27 -10.16
C ALA A 140 6.31 1.70 -11.51
N ASN A 141 5.61 2.51 -12.28
CA ASN A 141 5.21 2.12 -13.63
C ASN A 141 6.47 2.01 -14.51
N VAL A 142 6.71 0.81 -15.05
CA VAL A 142 7.80 0.55 -16.00
C VAL A 142 7.43 1.03 -17.39
N ARG A 143 6.13 1.08 -17.67
CA ARG A 143 5.54 1.62 -18.89
C ARG A 143 4.20 2.29 -18.61
N GLU A 144 3.68 3.02 -19.57
CA GLU A 144 2.29 3.49 -19.54
C GLU A 144 1.32 2.30 -19.62
N LEU A 145 0.23 2.39 -18.86
CA LEU A 145 -0.87 1.43 -18.90
C LEU A 145 -2.02 1.97 -19.75
N GLY A 146 -2.89 1.07 -20.24
CA GLY A 146 -4.06 1.41 -21.07
C GLY A 146 -3.84 1.18 -22.56
N ASP A 147 -2.75 0.54 -22.96
CA ASP A 147 -2.53 0.07 -24.35
C ASP A 147 -3.47 -1.14 -24.61
N PRO A 148 -4.45 -1.02 -25.51
CA PRO A 148 -5.43 -2.09 -25.76
C PRO A 148 -4.82 -3.36 -26.38
N VAL A 149 -3.58 -3.30 -26.85
CA VAL A 149 -2.89 -4.46 -27.42
C VAL A 149 -2.06 -5.18 -26.36
N ARG A 150 -1.49 -4.43 -25.41
CA ARG A 150 -0.56 -4.96 -24.38
C ARG A 150 -1.23 -5.21 -23.04
N ASP A 151 -2.28 -4.44 -22.70
CA ASP A 151 -2.94 -4.51 -21.40
C ASP A 151 -4.19 -5.40 -21.49
N ILE A 152 -4.00 -6.67 -21.14
CA ILE A 152 -5.06 -7.69 -21.22
C ILE A 152 -6.19 -7.33 -20.24
N GLN A 153 -7.41 -7.35 -20.75
CA GLN A 153 -8.62 -7.17 -19.94
C GLN A 153 -9.21 -8.55 -19.63
N HIS A 154 -9.10 -8.99 -18.38
CA HIS A 154 -9.71 -10.23 -17.91
C HIS A 154 -11.19 -10.02 -17.55
N GLU A 155 -12.02 -11.05 -17.74
CA GLU A 155 -13.42 -11.01 -17.33
C GLU A 155 -13.53 -10.91 -15.81
N PRO A 156 -14.36 -9.97 -15.29
CA PRO A 156 -14.58 -9.85 -13.84
C PRO A 156 -15.23 -11.13 -13.27
N ALA A 157 -14.81 -11.54 -12.09
CA ALA A 157 -15.48 -12.63 -11.37
C ALA A 157 -16.92 -12.23 -11.02
N THR A 158 -17.90 -13.09 -11.42
CA THR A 158 -19.34 -12.80 -11.23
C THR A 158 -19.86 -13.25 -9.87
N THR A 159 -19.31 -14.31 -9.30
CA THR A 159 -19.59 -14.80 -7.94
C THR A 159 -18.38 -15.55 -7.42
N ALA A 160 -17.95 -15.24 -6.20
CA ALA A 160 -17.12 -16.18 -5.46
C ALA A 160 -18.03 -17.31 -4.98
N SER A 161 -17.89 -18.52 -5.54
CA SER A 161 -18.37 -19.70 -4.86
C SER A 161 -17.59 -19.78 -3.54
N ARG A 162 -18.24 -19.47 -2.40
CA ARG A 162 -17.69 -19.86 -1.11
C ARG A 162 -17.64 -21.38 -1.16
N ALA A 163 -16.44 -21.95 -1.13
CA ALA A 163 -16.26 -23.33 -0.73
C ALA A 163 -16.78 -23.43 0.70
N ASP A 164 -17.82 -24.24 0.88
CA ASP A 164 -18.38 -24.58 2.20
C ASP A 164 -17.34 -25.34 3.04
#